data_fa0ec1bfeb1c088aa50b4b6ddbfbe79e
#
_entry.id   fa0ec1bfeb1c088aa50b4b6ddbfbe79e
#
_cell.length_a   1.000
_cell.length_b   1.000
_cell.length_c   1.000
_cell.angle_alpha   90.00
_cell.angle_beta   90.00
_cell.angle_gamma   90.00
#
_symmetry.space_group_name_H-M   'P 1'
#
loop_
_entity.id
_entity.type
_entity.pdbx_description
1 polymer ?
#
loop_
_entity_poly.entity_id
_entity_poly.type
_entity_poly.pdbx_seq_one_letter_code
_entity_poly.pdbx_strand_id
1 'polypeptide(L)'
;PLIFYRENCADMALCEDDIDPEFIADARCVTVTGTHLSHPRTRAAVLKALKLARENGAKTALDIDYRPNLWGLSGHGDGENRFIASDKVTKELQATLHLFDLIVGTEEEFHIAGGTTDTLEALENVRVTSNATLVCKRGPMGAVAFTGKIGAKLDDGISGPGFPVEVFNVLGAGDGFMSGLLKGWLTDQDWETSLKYANACGAFAVSRHGCTPAYPSWEELQFFFERGIKNPSLRHDAELEQIHWSTNRMGDWPEMRVFAFDHRMQLEDLADEVGVSRDRIGPFKELCLRSVRDVAGDKPGYGILCEPRLGRDALYAAAGTGLWIGRPVELPGSRPLRLEIGPDIGSKLAEWPVEHVVKVLCFYHPDDDAAMKEDQEETIKRLADGARANRLEFLLEIIPSKVAACDDQTTAKIIERFYEIGVYPDWWKLEPMKSDAAWRHACDMIARHDPYCRGIVVLGLEAPEAELVASFEVAAKHEMVRGFAVGRTIFAGVARDWLAGNIDDQTAVTQMAEKYRALCTTWDAARKKSGGAA
;
A
#
# COMPACT_ATOMS: atom_id res chain seq x y z
N PRO A 1 -2.35 0.92 -29.75
CA PRO A 1 -1.99 2.28 -30.15
C PRO A 1 -2.04 3.23 -28.95
N LEU A 2 -1.06 4.11 -28.81
CA LEU A 2 -1.01 5.14 -27.79
C LEU A 2 -1.71 6.39 -28.33
N ILE A 3 -2.79 6.82 -27.67
CA ILE A 3 -3.49 8.07 -27.97
C ILE A 3 -3.06 9.09 -26.91
N PHE A 4 -2.53 10.23 -27.35
CA PHE A 4 -2.09 11.30 -26.48
C PHE A 4 -3.07 12.47 -26.60
N TYR A 5 -3.90 12.68 -25.58
CA TYR A 5 -4.91 13.72 -25.55
C TYR A 5 -4.79 14.56 -24.29
N ARG A 6 -4.43 15.85 -24.43
CA ARG A 6 -4.23 16.79 -23.32
C ARG A 6 -5.02 18.10 -23.47
N GLU A 7 -5.99 18.15 -24.36
CA GLU A 7 -6.85 19.32 -24.48
C GLU A 7 -7.78 19.45 -23.27
N ASN A 8 -7.78 20.63 -22.66
CA ASN A 8 -8.58 20.92 -21.46
C ASN A 8 -8.31 20.00 -20.25
N CYS A 9 -7.16 19.35 -20.18
CA CYS A 9 -6.74 18.61 -18.99
C CYS A 9 -6.28 19.56 -17.90
N ALA A 10 -6.39 19.13 -16.63
CA ALA A 10 -6.07 19.97 -15.47
C ALA A 10 -4.61 20.44 -15.47
N ASP A 11 -3.67 19.58 -15.87
CA ASP A 11 -2.25 19.90 -15.96
C ASP A 11 -1.93 21.00 -16.98
N MET A 12 -2.74 21.12 -18.05
CA MET A 12 -2.62 22.21 -19.05
C MET A 12 -3.20 23.54 -18.56
N ALA A 13 -3.92 23.53 -17.45
CA ALA A 13 -4.41 24.76 -16.81
C ALA A 13 -3.33 25.45 -15.96
N LEU A 14 -2.24 24.76 -15.62
CA LEU A 14 -1.13 25.30 -14.81
C LEU A 14 -0.61 26.61 -15.38
N CYS A 15 -0.47 27.63 -14.53
CA CYS A 15 0.03 28.95 -14.90
C CYS A 15 0.99 29.51 -13.82
N GLU A 16 1.56 30.68 -14.08
CA GLU A 16 2.53 31.31 -13.16
C GLU A 16 1.94 31.61 -11.78
N ASP A 17 0.62 31.90 -11.69
CA ASP A 17 -0.03 32.21 -10.42
C ASP A 17 -0.17 30.98 -9.51
N ASP A 18 -0.16 29.78 -10.09
CA ASP A 18 -0.21 28.52 -9.33
C ASP A 18 1.15 28.14 -8.69
N ILE A 19 2.22 28.83 -9.06
CA ILE A 19 3.57 28.57 -8.51
C ILE A 19 3.76 29.37 -7.24
N ASP A 20 3.65 28.67 -6.10
CA ASP A 20 3.90 29.23 -4.77
C ASP A 20 5.39 29.36 -4.49
N PRO A 21 5.92 30.58 -4.27
CA PRO A 21 7.33 30.81 -3.96
C PRO A 21 7.81 30.14 -2.68
N GLU A 22 6.98 30.06 -1.63
CA GLU A 22 7.34 29.46 -0.35
C GLU A 22 7.47 27.93 -0.51
N PHE A 23 6.53 27.30 -1.24
CA PHE A 23 6.60 25.87 -1.55
C PHE A 23 7.88 25.51 -2.35
N ILE A 24 8.24 26.33 -3.34
CA ILE A 24 9.47 26.11 -4.12
C ILE A 24 10.72 26.34 -3.27
N ALA A 25 10.71 27.31 -2.36
CA ALA A 25 11.87 27.62 -1.50
C ALA A 25 12.25 26.44 -0.57
N ASP A 26 11.26 25.65 -0.14
CA ASP A 26 11.49 24.46 0.71
C ASP A 26 11.91 23.22 -0.10
N ALA A 27 11.86 23.27 -1.43
CA ALA A 27 12.18 22.13 -2.29
C ALA A 27 13.70 21.87 -2.35
N ARG A 28 14.11 20.61 -2.23
CA ARG A 28 15.50 20.20 -2.50
C ARG A 28 15.82 20.12 -4.00
N CYS A 29 14.80 19.84 -4.79
CA CYS A 29 14.90 19.73 -6.24
C CYS A 29 13.56 20.05 -6.90
N VAL A 30 13.62 20.78 -8.01
CA VAL A 30 12.47 20.96 -8.93
C VAL A 30 12.72 20.12 -10.19
N THR A 31 11.85 19.15 -10.41
CA THR A 31 11.90 18.26 -11.59
C THR A 31 10.85 18.71 -12.62
N VAL A 32 11.27 18.82 -13.86
CA VAL A 32 10.45 19.26 -15.00
C VAL A 32 10.41 18.16 -16.05
N THR A 33 9.25 17.96 -16.67
CA THR A 33 9.14 17.19 -17.92
C THR A 33 8.99 18.12 -19.10
N GLY A 34 9.66 17.81 -20.21
CA GLY A 34 9.63 18.63 -21.43
C GLY A 34 8.24 18.74 -22.08
N THR A 35 7.30 17.86 -21.69
CA THR A 35 5.90 17.97 -22.11
C THR A 35 5.28 19.30 -21.72
N HIS A 36 5.63 19.88 -20.56
CA HIS A 36 5.13 21.18 -20.11
C HIS A 36 5.79 22.37 -20.84
N LEU A 37 6.92 22.16 -21.51
CA LEU A 37 7.55 23.18 -22.34
C LEU A 37 6.86 23.36 -23.70
N SER A 38 5.98 22.42 -24.09
CA SER A 38 5.29 22.43 -25.38
C SER A 38 4.19 23.49 -25.50
N HIS A 39 3.66 24.00 -24.41
CA HIS A 39 2.56 24.98 -24.39
C HIS A 39 2.97 26.27 -23.67
N PRO A 40 2.68 27.47 -24.24
CA PRO A 40 3.16 28.74 -23.68
C PRO A 40 2.80 28.98 -22.21
N ARG A 41 1.58 28.64 -21.81
CA ARG A 41 1.08 28.86 -20.44
C ARG A 41 1.83 27.99 -19.42
N THR A 42 1.89 26.69 -19.63
CA THR A 42 2.61 25.77 -18.72
C THR A 42 4.11 26.03 -18.72
N ARG A 43 4.66 26.42 -19.87
CA ARG A 43 6.07 26.86 -19.99
C ARG A 43 6.38 28.06 -19.11
N ALA A 44 5.52 29.09 -19.09
CA ALA A 44 5.72 30.25 -18.24
C ALA A 44 5.75 29.85 -16.75
N ALA A 45 4.83 28.99 -16.30
CA ALA A 45 4.83 28.43 -14.96
C ALA A 45 6.14 27.67 -14.63
N VAL A 46 6.59 26.80 -15.54
CA VAL A 46 7.84 26.05 -15.39
C VAL A 46 9.04 27.01 -15.27
N LEU A 47 9.14 28.01 -16.11
CA LEU A 47 10.25 28.98 -16.06
C LEU A 47 10.25 29.78 -14.75
N LYS A 48 9.07 30.15 -14.23
CA LYS A 48 8.95 30.78 -12.90
C LYS A 48 9.43 29.83 -11.80
N ALA A 49 9.00 28.57 -11.81
CA ALA A 49 9.42 27.58 -10.83
C ALA A 49 10.95 27.35 -10.84
N LEU A 50 11.55 27.21 -12.03
CA LEU A 50 12.99 27.04 -12.19
C LEU A 50 13.78 28.27 -11.69
N LYS A 51 13.29 29.47 -11.98
CA LYS A 51 13.89 30.71 -11.48
C LYS A 51 13.91 30.74 -9.94
N LEU A 52 12.76 30.48 -9.32
CA LEU A 52 12.63 30.43 -7.85
C LEU A 52 13.51 29.34 -7.26
N ALA A 53 13.56 28.13 -7.85
CA ALA A 53 14.42 27.05 -7.41
C ALA A 53 15.89 27.47 -7.36
N ARG A 54 16.39 28.06 -8.44
CA ARG A 54 17.78 28.51 -8.53
C ARG A 54 18.09 29.65 -7.57
N GLU A 55 17.18 30.60 -7.38
CA GLU A 55 17.30 31.70 -6.40
C GLU A 55 17.41 31.18 -4.96
N ASN A 56 16.76 30.04 -4.66
CA ASN A 56 16.79 29.41 -3.34
C ASN A 56 17.81 28.26 -3.20
N GLY A 57 18.63 28.00 -4.24
CA GLY A 57 19.67 26.97 -4.20
C GLY A 57 19.15 25.53 -4.32
N ALA A 58 17.90 25.33 -4.72
CA ALA A 58 17.37 24.01 -5.05
C ALA A 58 17.98 23.49 -6.36
N LYS A 59 18.23 22.18 -6.42
CA LYS A 59 18.66 21.49 -7.65
C LYS A 59 17.54 21.50 -8.69
N THR A 60 17.91 21.42 -9.97
CA THR A 60 16.94 21.41 -11.09
C THR A 60 17.20 20.24 -12.02
N ALA A 61 16.16 19.50 -12.37
CA ALA A 61 16.26 18.33 -13.23
C ALA A 61 15.22 18.38 -14.37
N LEU A 62 15.61 17.94 -15.57
CA LEU A 62 14.76 17.81 -16.75
C LEU A 62 14.72 16.35 -17.21
N ASP A 63 13.54 15.77 -17.37
CA ASP A 63 13.31 14.69 -18.30
C ASP A 63 12.85 15.31 -19.63
N ILE A 64 13.59 15.12 -20.71
CA ILE A 64 13.30 15.75 -22.01
C ILE A 64 11.90 15.37 -22.49
N ASP A 65 11.49 14.11 -22.26
CA ASP A 65 10.14 13.58 -22.52
C ASP A 65 9.47 14.21 -23.76
N TYR A 66 10.14 14.12 -24.89
CA TYR A 66 9.66 14.70 -26.14
C TYR A 66 8.47 13.92 -26.70
N ARG A 67 7.41 14.64 -27.01
CA ARG A 67 6.20 14.11 -27.65
C ARG A 67 5.80 14.98 -28.82
N PRO A 68 6.07 14.55 -30.08
CA PRO A 68 5.81 15.36 -31.29
C PRO A 68 4.38 15.90 -31.38
N ASN A 69 3.38 15.11 -30.96
CA ASN A 69 1.98 15.52 -31.00
C ASN A 69 1.67 16.70 -30.07
N LEU A 70 2.34 16.82 -28.91
CA LEU A 70 2.16 17.96 -28.00
C LEU A 70 2.76 19.27 -28.56
N TRP A 71 3.70 19.15 -29.48
CA TRP A 71 4.27 20.28 -30.20
C TRP A 71 3.54 20.59 -31.53
N GLY A 72 2.43 19.89 -31.80
CA GLY A 72 1.62 20.07 -33.00
C GLY A 72 2.24 19.51 -34.27
N LEU A 73 3.19 18.56 -34.14
CA LEU A 73 3.89 17.95 -35.26
C LEU A 73 3.24 16.68 -35.80
N SER A 74 2.31 16.09 -35.02
CA SER A 74 1.54 14.90 -35.40
C SER A 74 0.16 14.90 -34.74
N GLY A 75 -0.75 14.01 -35.19
CA GLY A 75 -2.09 13.90 -34.68
C GLY A 75 -2.16 13.14 -33.33
N HIS A 76 -3.31 13.20 -32.65
CA HIS A 76 -3.53 12.51 -31.38
C HIS A 76 -3.35 11.00 -31.47
N GLY A 77 -3.68 10.38 -32.59
CA GLY A 77 -3.54 8.94 -32.84
C GLY A 77 -2.10 8.47 -33.06
N ASP A 78 -1.17 9.40 -33.23
CA ASP A 78 0.25 9.13 -33.54
C ASP A 78 1.13 9.19 -32.28
N GLY A 79 0.59 8.94 -31.08
CA GLY A 79 1.31 9.01 -29.82
C GLY A 79 2.48 8.03 -29.68
N GLU A 80 2.58 7.03 -30.57
CA GLU A 80 3.72 6.11 -30.66
C GLU A 80 4.93 6.70 -31.36
N ASN A 81 4.76 7.78 -32.18
CA ASN A 81 5.85 8.47 -32.80
C ASN A 81 6.70 9.18 -31.73
N ARG A 82 7.92 8.69 -31.54
CA ARG A 82 8.85 9.22 -30.54
C ARG A 82 9.72 10.36 -31.04
N PHE A 83 9.95 10.42 -32.33
CA PHE A 83 10.82 11.40 -32.93
C PHE A 83 10.25 11.97 -34.25
N ILE A 84 10.13 13.28 -34.31
CA ILE A 84 9.93 14.07 -35.54
C ILE A 84 10.86 15.28 -35.44
N ALA A 85 11.80 15.39 -36.36
CA ALA A 85 12.76 16.50 -36.36
C ALA A 85 12.05 17.87 -36.50
N SER A 86 12.48 18.84 -35.70
CA SER A 86 11.93 20.21 -35.73
C SER A 86 12.92 21.23 -35.16
N ASP A 87 13.46 22.06 -36.03
CA ASP A 87 14.36 23.15 -35.62
C ASP A 87 13.71 24.10 -34.60
N LYS A 88 12.40 24.28 -34.69
CA LYS A 88 11.66 25.10 -33.75
C LYS A 88 11.73 24.48 -32.33
N VAL A 89 11.44 23.19 -32.22
CA VAL A 89 11.47 22.49 -30.92
C VAL A 89 12.89 22.46 -30.38
N THR A 90 13.88 22.15 -31.20
CA THR A 90 15.30 22.18 -30.81
C THR A 90 15.69 23.53 -30.21
N LYS A 91 15.37 24.64 -30.87
CA LYS A 91 15.68 25.99 -30.38
C LYS A 91 14.97 26.30 -29.07
N GLU A 92 13.70 25.89 -28.92
CA GLU A 92 12.91 26.10 -27.72
C GLU A 92 13.45 25.29 -26.52
N LEU A 93 13.90 24.06 -26.73
CA LEU A 93 14.56 23.25 -25.71
C LEU A 93 15.91 23.86 -25.32
N GLN A 94 16.78 24.14 -26.30
CA GLN A 94 18.11 24.69 -26.07
C GLN A 94 18.08 26.03 -25.32
N ALA A 95 17.05 26.84 -25.51
CA ALA A 95 16.86 28.07 -24.75
C ALA A 95 16.68 27.86 -23.23
N THR A 96 16.34 26.64 -22.78
CA THR A 96 16.07 26.32 -21.37
C THR A 96 17.10 25.39 -20.74
N LEU A 97 17.90 24.64 -21.53
CA LEU A 97 18.81 23.61 -21.02
C LEU A 97 19.83 24.12 -19.98
N HIS A 98 20.23 25.38 -20.07
CA HIS A 98 21.17 26.02 -19.13
C HIS A 98 20.59 26.24 -17.73
N LEU A 99 19.28 26.05 -17.54
CA LEU A 99 18.58 26.19 -16.27
C LEU A 99 18.65 24.91 -15.40
N PHE A 100 19.15 23.81 -15.95
CA PHE A 100 19.13 22.51 -15.29
C PHE A 100 20.53 22.06 -14.83
N ASP A 101 20.56 21.33 -13.71
CA ASP A 101 21.75 20.66 -13.17
C ASP A 101 21.82 19.20 -13.65
N LEU A 102 20.69 18.61 -14.00
CA LEU A 102 20.53 17.26 -14.52
C LEU A 102 19.59 17.25 -15.73
N ILE A 103 20.00 16.66 -16.84
CA ILE A 103 19.19 16.48 -18.05
C ILE A 103 19.18 14.99 -18.40
N VAL A 104 17.98 14.43 -18.50
CA VAL A 104 17.73 13.02 -18.76
C VAL A 104 16.92 12.87 -20.04
N GLY A 105 17.27 11.90 -20.87
CA GLY A 105 16.52 11.60 -22.09
C GLY A 105 16.93 10.26 -22.70
N THR A 106 16.12 9.76 -23.62
CA THR A 106 16.51 8.67 -24.53
C THR A 106 17.44 9.23 -25.62
N GLU A 107 18.05 8.37 -26.41
CA GLU A 107 18.84 8.80 -27.58
C GLU A 107 18.01 9.71 -28.48
N GLU A 108 16.77 9.33 -28.81
CA GLU A 108 15.85 10.11 -29.66
C GLU A 108 15.48 11.47 -29.05
N GLU A 109 15.33 11.52 -27.72
CA GLU A 109 15.07 12.77 -27.00
C GLU A 109 16.30 13.68 -27.00
N PHE A 110 17.52 13.14 -26.96
CA PHE A 110 18.73 13.92 -27.19
C PHE A 110 18.86 14.36 -28.64
N HIS A 111 18.41 13.56 -29.62
CA HIS A 111 18.41 13.98 -31.03
C HIS A 111 17.60 15.25 -31.24
N ILE A 112 16.41 15.37 -30.65
CA ILE A 112 15.61 16.61 -30.77
C ILE A 112 16.22 17.77 -29.99
N ALA A 113 16.78 17.53 -28.81
CA ALA A 113 17.41 18.57 -27.99
C ALA A 113 18.71 19.09 -28.64
N GLY A 114 19.48 18.19 -29.26
CA GLY A 114 20.75 18.51 -29.94
C GLY A 114 20.60 18.93 -31.40
N GLY A 115 19.44 18.64 -32.02
CA GLY A 115 19.16 19.03 -33.43
C GLY A 115 19.86 18.16 -34.47
N THR A 116 20.25 16.93 -34.17
CA THR A 116 20.89 15.96 -35.06
C THR A 116 20.47 14.53 -34.66
N THR A 117 20.56 13.60 -35.59
CA THR A 117 20.27 12.16 -35.33
C THR A 117 21.51 11.33 -34.97
N ASP A 118 22.68 11.94 -34.93
CA ASP A 118 23.86 11.33 -34.30
C ASP A 118 23.85 11.59 -32.81
N THR A 119 23.83 10.53 -32.01
CA THR A 119 23.65 10.63 -30.55
C THR A 119 24.82 11.35 -29.87
N LEU A 120 26.07 11.11 -30.32
CA LEU A 120 27.23 11.79 -29.73
C LEU A 120 27.24 13.27 -30.07
N GLU A 121 27.00 13.62 -31.34
CA GLU A 121 26.89 15.00 -31.79
C GLU A 121 25.73 15.71 -31.06
N ALA A 122 24.60 15.03 -30.88
CA ALA A 122 23.46 15.58 -30.15
C ALA A 122 23.82 15.91 -28.69
N LEU A 123 24.50 14.99 -27.99
CA LEU A 123 24.98 15.20 -26.62
C LEU A 123 26.00 16.35 -26.55
N GLU A 124 26.91 16.45 -27.52
CA GLU A 124 27.86 17.57 -27.62
C GLU A 124 27.14 18.93 -27.84
N ASN A 125 26.14 18.99 -28.72
CA ASN A 125 25.33 20.18 -28.93
C ASN A 125 24.58 20.61 -27.67
N VAL A 126 24.02 19.66 -26.92
CA VAL A 126 23.39 19.92 -25.60
C VAL A 126 24.45 20.41 -24.60
N ARG A 127 25.64 19.82 -24.59
CA ARG A 127 26.75 20.23 -23.70
C ARG A 127 27.20 21.66 -23.96
N VAL A 128 27.18 22.13 -25.19
CA VAL A 128 27.49 23.54 -25.56
C VAL A 128 26.52 24.50 -24.86
N THR A 129 25.28 24.11 -24.67
CA THR A 129 24.22 24.95 -24.07
C THR A 129 24.04 24.76 -22.56
N SER A 130 24.58 23.67 -21.97
CA SER A 130 24.37 23.33 -20.56
C SER A 130 25.57 22.65 -19.92
N ASN A 131 25.83 23.01 -18.67
CA ASN A 131 26.81 22.34 -17.79
C ASN A 131 26.20 21.19 -16.97
N ALA A 132 24.93 20.86 -17.17
CA ALA A 132 24.23 19.79 -16.45
C ALA A 132 24.93 18.43 -16.61
N THR A 133 24.72 17.51 -15.67
CA THR A 133 24.97 16.10 -15.97
C THR A 133 23.96 15.61 -16.98
N LEU A 134 24.43 15.00 -18.08
CA LEU A 134 23.59 14.44 -19.13
C LEU A 134 23.45 12.94 -18.91
N VAL A 135 22.24 12.42 -18.82
CA VAL A 135 21.96 10.97 -18.65
C VAL A 135 21.17 10.47 -19.85
N CYS A 136 21.81 9.64 -20.66
CA CYS A 136 21.22 9.02 -21.85
C CYS A 136 20.67 7.62 -21.50
N LYS A 137 19.35 7.46 -21.60
CA LYS A 137 18.60 6.20 -21.42
C LYS A 137 18.76 5.34 -22.68
N ARG A 138 19.15 4.05 -22.53
CA ARG A 138 19.40 3.12 -23.65
C ARG A 138 18.54 1.85 -23.54
N GLY A 139 17.41 1.92 -22.85
CA GLY A 139 16.49 0.81 -22.66
C GLY A 139 17.17 -0.42 -22.03
N PRO A 140 17.10 -1.62 -22.65
CA PRO A 140 17.70 -2.83 -22.10
C PRO A 140 19.23 -2.76 -21.92
N MET A 141 19.91 -1.85 -22.62
CA MET A 141 21.35 -1.65 -22.50
C MET A 141 21.74 -0.77 -21.29
N GLY A 142 20.76 -0.32 -20.51
CA GLY A 142 21.02 0.52 -19.36
C GLY A 142 21.03 2.02 -19.67
N ALA A 143 21.94 2.76 -19.06
CA ALA A 143 22.07 4.20 -19.27
C ALA A 143 23.52 4.65 -19.09
N VAL A 144 23.84 5.84 -19.62
CA VAL A 144 25.17 6.43 -19.53
C VAL A 144 25.05 7.88 -19.05
N ALA A 145 25.88 8.25 -18.06
CA ALA A 145 25.98 9.62 -17.55
C ALA A 145 27.28 10.30 -17.98
N PHE A 146 27.16 11.57 -18.39
CA PHE A 146 28.28 12.45 -18.71
C PHE A 146 28.25 13.65 -17.76
N THR A 147 29.19 13.69 -16.83
CA THR A 147 29.33 14.80 -15.85
C THR A 147 30.18 15.95 -16.37
N GLY A 148 30.88 15.76 -17.48
CA GLY A 148 31.78 16.73 -18.10
C GLY A 148 31.75 16.64 -19.63
N LYS A 149 32.91 16.52 -20.25
CA LYS A 149 33.01 16.37 -21.71
C LYS A 149 32.35 15.11 -22.21
N ILE A 150 31.75 15.16 -23.37
CA ILE A 150 31.28 13.99 -24.10
C ILE A 150 32.48 13.25 -24.67
N GLY A 151 32.52 11.95 -24.53
CA GLY A 151 33.62 11.11 -25.04
C GLY A 151 33.48 10.83 -26.54
N ALA A 152 34.44 10.11 -27.10
CA ALA A 152 34.43 9.70 -28.52
C ALA A 152 33.38 8.62 -28.81
N LYS A 153 32.86 7.96 -27.80
CA LYS A 153 31.78 6.96 -27.85
C LYS A 153 30.95 7.00 -26.58
N LEU A 154 29.73 6.49 -26.65
CA LEU A 154 28.80 6.49 -25.50
C LEU A 154 29.38 5.79 -24.26
N ASP A 155 30.13 4.70 -24.46
CA ASP A 155 30.72 3.92 -23.37
C ASP A 155 31.91 4.65 -22.65
N ASP A 156 32.31 5.84 -23.11
CA ASP A 156 33.29 6.67 -22.40
C ASP A 156 32.65 7.42 -21.20
N GLY A 157 31.32 7.45 -21.11
CA GLY A 157 30.60 7.93 -19.93
C GLY A 157 30.51 6.91 -18.80
N ILE A 158 29.97 7.34 -17.67
CA ILE A 158 29.70 6.46 -16.51
C ILE A 158 28.50 5.60 -16.85
N SER A 159 28.69 4.29 -16.95
CA SER A 159 27.65 3.33 -17.37
C SER A 159 26.88 2.77 -16.18
N GLY A 160 25.56 2.66 -16.30
CA GLY A 160 24.68 1.90 -15.41
C GLY A 160 24.13 0.65 -16.09
N PRO A 161 24.02 -0.48 -15.38
CA PRO A 161 23.59 -1.75 -15.98
C PRO A 161 22.13 -1.73 -16.37
N GLY A 162 21.79 -2.40 -17.49
CA GLY A 162 20.42 -2.77 -17.82
C GLY A 162 19.99 -4.02 -17.04
N PHE A 163 18.67 -4.22 -16.93
CA PHE A 163 18.08 -5.40 -16.31
C PHE A 163 17.24 -6.17 -17.34
N PRO A 164 17.55 -7.43 -17.65
CA PRO A 164 16.84 -8.21 -18.65
C PRO A 164 15.53 -8.76 -18.06
N VAL A 165 14.45 -7.99 -18.21
CA VAL A 165 13.10 -8.35 -17.76
C VAL A 165 12.14 -8.47 -18.92
N GLU A 166 11.03 -9.16 -18.74
CA GLU A 166 9.92 -9.20 -19.70
C GLU A 166 9.24 -7.83 -19.75
N VAL A 167 9.13 -7.27 -20.96
CA VAL A 167 8.39 -6.02 -21.18
C VAL A 167 6.91 -6.33 -21.34
N PHE A 168 6.12 -5.99 -20.33
CA PHE A 168 4.66 -6.10 -20.33
C PHE A 168 3.99 -4.79 -20.76
N ASN A 169 4.51 -3.66 -20.28
CA ASN A 169 3.99 -2.33 -20.57
C ASN A 169 5.15 -1.32 -20.55
N VAL A 170 5.18 -0.39 -21.49
CA VAL A 170 6.26 0.63 -21.56
C VAL A 170 5.89 1.96 -20.92
N LEU A 171 4.61 2.14 -20.57
CA LEU A 171 4.12 3.39 -19.99
C LEU A 171 4.67 3.58 -18.56
N GLY A 172 5.21 4.77 -18.28
CA GLY A 172 5.80 5.09 -16.99
C GLY A 172 7.25 4.63 -16.81
N ALA A 173 7.87 3.95 -17.79
CA ALA A 173 9.26 3.50 -17.69
C ALA A 173 10.25 4.67 -17.48
N GLY A 174 10.03 5.81 -18.16
CA GLY A 174 10.82 7.03 -18.01
C GLY A 174 10.69 7.62 -16.60
N ASP A 175 9.47 7.72 -16.10
CA ASP A 175 9.19 8.27 -14.76
C ASP A 175 9.77 7.35 -13.67
N GLY A 176 9.63 6.01 -13.83
CA GLY A 176 10.27 5.03 -12.95
C GLY A 176 11.79 5.18 -12.96
N PHE A 177 12.40 5.28 -14.12
CA PHE A 177 13.83 5.54 -14.26
C PHE A 177 14.22 6.84 -13.53
N MET A 178 13.49 7.93 -13.77
CA MET A 178 13.74 9.22 -13.12
C MET A 178 13.63 9.15 -11.62
N SER A 179 12.66 8.43 -11.08
CA SER A 179 12.49 8.26 -9.63
C SER A 179 13.71 7.61 -8.98
N GLY A 180 14.22 6.52 -9.55
CA GLY A 180 15.43 5.85 -9.08
C GLY A 180 16.69 6.72 -9.22
N LEU A 181 16.81 7.44 -10.33
CA LEU A 181 17.91 8.36 -10.56
C LEU A 181 17.94 9.51 -9.54
N LEU A 182 16.79 10.14 -9.31
CA LEU A 182 16.66 11.21 -8.32
C LEU A 182 16.92 10.71 -6.90
N LYS A 183 16.49 9.50 -6.56
CA LYS A 183 16.83 8.88 -5.26
C LYS A 183 18.33 8.82 -5.04
N GLY A 184 19.09 8.32 -6.03
CA GLY A 184 20.54 8.25 -5.95
C GLY A 184 21.19 9.65 -5.89
N TRP A 185 20.87 10.50 -6.85
CA TRP A 185 21.45 11.84 -6.99
C TRP A 185 21.18 12.77 -5.80
N LEU A 186 19.97 12.75 -5.24
CA LEU A 186 19.59 13.60 -4.11
C LEU A 186 20.05 13.04 -2.75
N THR A 187 20.56 11.82 -2.71
CA THR A 187 21.20 11.22 -1.52
C THR A 187 22.71 11.07 -1.69
N ASP A 188 23.30 11.82 -2.65
CA ASP A 188 24.74 11.91 -2.91
C ASP A 188 25.41 10.54 -3.15
N GLN A 189 24.69 9.59 -3.79
CA GLN A 189 25.27 8.35 -4.27
C GLN A 189 26.15 8.63 -5.51
N ASP A 190 27.12 7.76 -5.76
CA ASP A 190 27.86 7.81 -7.00
C ASP A 190 26.94 7.57 -8.23
N TRP A 191 27.43 7.92 -9.42
CA TRP A 191 26.63 7.83 -10.63
C TRP A 191 26.34 6.38 -11.05
N GLU A 192 27.25 5.44 -10.80
CA GLU A 192 27.03 4.02 -11.10
C GLU A 192 25.86 3.48 -10.27
N THR A 193 25.83 3.79 -8.97
CA THR A 193 24.75 3.43 -8.05
C THR A 193 23.45 4.13 -8.44
N SER A 194 23.50 5.44 -8.75
CA SER A 194 22.31 6.21 -9.14
C SER A 194 21.67 5.67 -10.43
N LEU A 195 22.49 5.31 -11.42
CA LEU A 195 22.05 4.69 -12.67
C LEU A 195 21.54 3.27 -12.47
N LYS A 196 22.12 2.51 -11.53
CA LYS A 196 21.61 1.18 -11.16
C LYS A 196 20.22 1.28 -10.58
N TYR A 197 19.95 2.24 -9.67
CA TYR A 197 18.60 2.48 -9.13
C TYR A 197 17.63 2.87 -10.24
N ALA A 198 18.03 3.79 -11.11
CA ALA A 198 17.22 4.26 -12.23
C ALA A 198 16.80 3.12 -13.17
N ASN A 199 17.77 2.33 -13.62
CA ASN A 199 17.51 1.23 -14.55
C ASN A 199 16.64 0.14 -13.91
N ALA A 200 16.84 -0.18 -12.61
CA ALA A 200 16.00 -1.14 -11.90
C ALA A 200 14.56 -0.66 -11.77
N CYS A 201 14.34 0.61 -11.36
CA CYS A 201 12.99 1.19 -11.29
C CYS A 201 12.29 1.19 -12.66
N GLY A 202 13.02 1.48 -13.75
CA GLY A 202 12.52 1.34 -15.11
C GLY A 202 12.15 -0.09 -15.47
N ALA A 203 12.96 -1.08 -15.05
CA ALA A 203 12.69 -2.51 -15.26
C ALA A 203 11.43 -2.97 -14.52
N PHE A 204 11.21 -2.55 -13.28
CA PHE A 204 9.96 -2.80 -12.57
C PHE A 204 8.76 -2.19 -13.31
N ALA A 205 8.87 -0.93 -13.73
CA ALA A 205 7.81 -0.24 -14.46
C ALA A 205 7.38 -0.98 -15.73
N VAL A 206 8.34 -1.48 -16.54
CA VAL A 206 8.00 -2.19 -17.77
C VAL A 206 7.50 -3.61 -17.57
N SER A 207 7.81 -4.24 -16.43
CA SER A 207 7.41 -5.61 -16.13
C SER A 207 6.04 -5.74 -15.46
N ARG A 208 5.43 -4.62 -15.03
CA ARG A 208 4.15 -4.56 -14.32
C ARG A 208 3.11 -3.76 -15.08
N HIS A 209 1.86 -3.80 -14.59
CA HIS A 209 0.76 -3.00 -15.13
C HIS A 209 0.61 -1.69 -14.37
N GLY A 210 0.43 -0.61 -15.11
CA GLY A 210 0.28 0.75 -14.56
C GLY A 210 1.60 1.53 -14.58
N CYS A 211 1.54 2.79 -14.17
CA CYS A 211 2.70 3.67 -14.01
C CYS A 211 3.14 3.65 -12.53
N THR A 212 2.72 4.64 -11.74
CA THR A 212 3.08 4.76 -10.32
C THR A 212 2.87 3.48 -9.49
N PRO A 213 1.75 2.72 -9.65
CA PRO A 213 1.56 1.48 -8.92
C PRO A 213 2.54 0.35 -9.27
N ALA A 214 3.29 0.49 -10.36
CA ALA A 214 4.28 -0.50 -10.81
C ALA A 214 5.67 -0.28 -10.21
N TYR A 215 5.95 0.92 -9.67
CA TYR A 215 7.28 1.25 -9.16
C TYR A 215 7.58 0.51 -7.87
N PRO A 216 8.84 0.07 -7.67
CA PRO A 216 9.21 -0.62 -6.46
C PRO A 216 9.24 0.33 -5.26
N SER A 217 8.94 -0.19 -4.07
CA SER A 217 9.34 0.46 -2.83
C SER A 217 10.86 0.35 -2.64
N TRP A 218 11.39 1.07 -1.65
CA TRP A 218 12.81 0.98 -1.34
C TRP A 218 13.23 -0.41 -0.88
N GLU A 219 12.42 -1.04 -0.03
CA GLU A 219 12.63 -2.40 0.49
C GLU A 219 12.62 -3.43 -0.63
N GLU A 220 11.68 -3.30 -1.56
CA GLU A 220 11.59 -4.17 -2.73
C GLU A 220 12.81 -4.02 -3.65
N LEU A 221 13.25 -2.78 -3.87
CA LEU A 221 14.44 -2.49 -4.68
C LEU A 221 15.70 -3.09 -4.07
N GLN A 222 15.90 -2.98 -2.74
CA GLN A 222 17.04 -3.59 -2.06
C GLN A 222 16.99 -5.12 -2.16
N PHE A 223 15.84 -5.74 -1.90
CA PHE A 223 15.66 -7.17 -2.03
C PHE A 223 15.96 -7.67 -3.45
N PHE A 224 15.51 -6.92 -4.47
CA PHE A 224 15.83 -7.21 -5.86
C PHE A 224 17.34 -7.18 -6.14
N PHE A 225 18.07 -6.22 -5.60
CA PHE A 225 19.51 -6.14 -5.78
C PHE A 225 20.29 -7.25 -5.06
N GLU A 226 19.82 -7.66 -3.88
CA GLU A 226 20.46 -8.75 -3.12
C GLU A 226 20.24 -10.12 -3.78
N ARG A 227 19.00 -10.35 -4.25
CA ARG A 227 18.60 -11.65 -4.78
C ARG A 227 18.88 -11.82 -6.28
N GLY A 228 18.85 -10.74 -7.05
CA GLY A 228 18.86 -10.76 -8.51
C GLY A 228 17.53 -11.19 -9.14
N ILE A 229 17.52 -11.33 -10.46
CA ILE A 229 16.36 -11.72 -11.25
C ILE A 229 16.21 -13.24 -11.22
N LYS A 230 15.19 -13.75 -10.52
CA LYS A 230 14.81 -15.18 -10.56
C LYS A 230 13.75 -15.44 -11.65
N ASN A 231 12.82 -14.51 -11.84
CA ASN A 231 11.79 -14.55 -12.86
C ASN A 231 11.83 -13.25 -13.67
N PRO A 232 12.09 -13.31 -15.00
CA PRO A 232 12.08 -12.11 -15.84
C PRO A 232 10.73 -11.38 -15.86
N SER A 233 9.61 -12.09 -15.67
CA SER A 233 8.28 -11.51 -15.48
C SER A 233 8.11 -11.12 -14.01
N LEU A 234 8.63 -9.97 -13.58
CA LEU A 234 8.67 -9.56 -12.16
C LEU A 234 7.27 -9.56 -11.51
N ARG A 235 6.22 -9.27 -12.27
CA ARG A 235 4.81 -9.36 -11.80
C ARG A 235 4.35 -10.76 -11.40
N HIS A 236 5.11 -11.81 -11.75
CA HIS A 236 4.84 -13.21 -11.41
C HIS A 236 5.87 -13.78 -10.42
N ASP A 237 6.72 -12.93 -9.86
CA ASP A 237 7.64 -13.30 -8.80
C ASP A 237 6.97 -13.11 -7.44
N ALA A 238 6.57 -14.21 -6.81
CA ALA A 238 5.75 -14.18 -5.59
C ALA A 238 6.42 -13.47 -4.42
N GLU A 239 7.76 -13.54 -4.29
CA GLU A 239 8.49 -12.87 -3.21
C GLU A 239 8.52 -11.34 -3.45
N LEU A 240 8.77 -10.90 -4.68
CA LEU A 240 8.71 -9.48 -5.04
C LEU A 240 7.29 -8.93 -4.89
N GLU A 241 6.27 -9.66 -5.34
CA GLU A 241 4.87 -9.23 -5.20
C GLU A 241 4.41 -9.17 -3.74
N GLN A 242 4.93 -10.06 -2.85
CA GLN A 242 4.66 -9.96 -1.42
C GLN A 242 5.27 -8.70 -0.82
N ILE A 243 6.54 -8.38 -1.12
CA ILE A 243 7.19 -7.17 -0.62
C ILE A 243 6.49 -5.92 -1.19
N HIS A 244 6.20 -5.94 -2.49
CA HIS A 244 5.50 -4.84 -3.15
C HIS A 244 4.17 -4.52 -2.49
N TRP A 245 3.33 -5.54 -2.27
CA TRP A 245 2.08 -5.40 -1.54
C TRP A 245 2.31 -4.83 -0.15
N SER A 246 3.17 -5.50 0.63
CA SER A 246 3.36 -5.21 2.05
C SER A 246 3.88 -3.79 2.33
N THR A 247 4.67 -3.23 1.41
CA THR A 247 5.29 -1.91 1.56
C THR A 247 4.51 -0.77 0.90
N ASN A 248 3.45 -1.09 0.13
CA ASN A 248 2.58 -0.09 -0.51
C ASN A 248 1.14 -0.08 0.03
N ARG A 249 0.85 -0.83 1.10
CA ARG A 249 -0.46 -0.82 1.76
C ARG A 249 -0.80 0.57 2.31
N MET A 250 -2.09 0.90 2.26
CA MET A 250 -2.59 2.18 2.78
C MET A 250 -2.67 2.16 4.32
N GLY A 251 -2.52 3.34 4.92
CA GLY A 251 -2.65 3.53 6.36
C GLY A 251 -1.51 2.93 7.19
N ASP A 252 -1.30 3.49 8.35
CA ASP A 252 -0.40 2.96 9.38
C ASP A 252 -1.20 2.73 10.66
N TRP A 253 -1.04 1.54 11.25
CA TRP A 253 -1.82 1.09 12.38
C TRP A 253 -0.89 0.58 13.50
N PRO A 254 -0.14 1.46 14.16
CA PRO A 254 0.81 1.06 15.19
C PRO A 254 0.13 0.44 16.43
N GLU A 255 -1.08 0.87 16.72
CA GLU A 255 -1.93 0.34 17.78
C GLU A 255 -3.37 0.16 17.29
N MET A 256 -4.03 -0.91 17.76
CA MET A 256 -5.35 -1.31 17.31
C MET A 256 -6.32 -1.54 18.48
N ARG A 257 -7.40 -0.79 18.50
CA ARG A 257 -8.52 -0.94 19.45
C ARG A 257 -9.78 -1.19 18.64
N VAL A 258 -10.15 -2.46 18.50
CA VAL A 258 -11.24 -2.86 17.61
C VAL A 258 -12.44 -3.35 18.41
N PHE A 259 -13.60 -2.71 18.20
CA PHE A 259 -14.87 -3.21 18.69
C PHE A 259 -15.49 -4.15 17.65
N ALA A 260 -15.56 -5.44 17.97
CA ALA A 260 -16.07 -6.48 17.09
C ALA A 260 -17.57 -6.72 17.34
N PHE A 261 -18.43 -6.24 16.47
CA PHE A 261 -19.86 -6.51 16.47
C PHE A 261 -20.33 -7.19 15.17
N ASP A 262 -19.43 -7.94 14.55
CA ASP A 262 -19.67 -8.77 13.36
C ASP A 262 -20.47 -10.06 13.64
N HIS A 263 -20.88 -10.28 14.88
CA HIS A 263 -21.69 -11.40 15.30
C HIS A 263 -23.06 -11.39 14.59
N ARG A 264 -23.46 -12.53 14.04
CA ARG A 264 -24.72 -12.72 13.34
C ARG A 264 -25.62 -13.65 14.14
N MET A 265 -25.30 -14.92 14.14
CA MET A 265 -26.07 -15.98 14.80
C MET A 265 -26.35 -15.67 16.28
N GLN A 266 -25.35 -15.20 17.01
CA GLN A 266 -25.51 -14.89 18.44
C GLN A 266 -26.49 -13.73 18.70
N LEU A 267 -26.57 -12.75 17.79
CA LEU A 267 -27.57 -11.68 17.91
C LEU A 267 -28.95 -12.13 17.43
N GLU A 268 -29.01 -13.02 16.46
CA GLU A 268 -30.26 -13.64 16.01
C GLU A 268 -30.86 -14.52 17.12
N ASP A 269 -30.04 -15.38 17.73
CA ASP A 269 -30.44 -16.23 18.87
C ASP A 269 -30.93 -15.36 20.04
N LEU A 270 -30.25 -14.27 20.32
CA LEU A 270 -30.63 -13.35 21.38
C LEU A 270 -31.95 -12.65 21.08
N ALA A 271 -32.20 -12.20 19.84
CA ALA A 271 -33.46 -11.59 19.44
C ALA A 271 -34.62 -12.59 19.56
N ASP A 272 -34.40 -13.85 19.15
CA ASP A 272 -35.38 -14.92 19.27
C ASP A 272 -35.66 -15.26 20.76
N GLU A 273 -34.63 -15.32 21.61
CA GLU A 273 -34.75 -15.56 23.04
C GLU A 273 -35.60 -14.49 23.75
N VAL A 274 -35.38 -13.22 23.38
CA VAL A 274 -36.12 -12.08 23.93
C VAL A 274 -37.49 -11.92 23.28
N GLY A 275 -37.76 -12.61 22.17
CA GLY A 275 -39.05 -12.60 21.46
C GLY A 275 -39.29 -11.34 20.61
N VAL A 276 -38.23 -10.75 20.04
CA VAL A 276 -38.34 -9.55 19.20
C VAL A 276 -37.90 -9.84 17.73
N SER A 277 -38.31 -8.97 16.81
CA SER A 277 -37.92 -9.10 15.40
C SER A 277 -36.41 -8.96 15.24
N ARG A 278 -35.81 -9.83 14.42
CA ARG A 278 -34.40 -9.75 14.03
C ARG A 278 -34.05 -8.45 13.28
N ASP A 279 -35.05 -7.72 12.74
CA ASP A 279 -34.86 -6.42 12.10
C ASP A 279 -34.31 -5.36 13.07
N ARG A 280 -34.43 -5.57 14.39
CA ARG A 280 -33.84 -4.71 15.40
C ARG A 280 -32.32 -4.83 15.51
N ILE A 281 -31.73 -5.89 14.94
CA ILE A 281 -30.27 -6.10 15.03
C ILE A 281 -29.51 -5.02 14.25
N GLY A 282 -29.99 -4.62 13.07
CA GLY A 282 -29.38 -3.53 12.29
C GLY A 282 -29.24 -2.22 13.09
N PRO A 283 -30.36 -1.66 13.61
CA PRO A 283 -30.32 -0.51 14.50
C PRO A 283 -29.40 -0.67 15.71
N PHE A 284 -29.37 -1.85 16.34
CA PHE A 284 -28.43 -2.11 17.43
C PHE A 284 -26.96 -1.97 17.00
N LYS A 285 -26.59 -2.47 15.80
CA LYS A 285 -25.23 -2.32 15.26
C LYS A 285 -24.87 -0.85 14.96
N GLU A 286 -25.83 -0.04 14.60
CA GLU A 286 -25.61 1.41 14.51
C GLU A 286 -25.31 2.05 15.88
N LEU A 287 -25.95 1.58 16.97
CA LEU A 287 -25.60 1.99 18.34
C LEU A 287 -24.19 1.56 18.72
N CYS A 288 -23.76 0.34 18.31
CA CYS A 288 -22.38 -0.10 18.49
C CYS A 288 -21.40 0.87 17.79
N LEU A 289 -21.66 1.25 16.55
CA LEU A 289 -20.82 2.21 15.85
C LEU A 289 -20.78 3.58 16.53
N ARG A 290 -21.93 4.07 17.01
CA ARG A 290 -21.98 5.33 17.77
C ARG A 290 -21.09 5.27 19.00
N SER A 291 -21.13 4.16 19.77
CA SER A 291 -20.26 3.98 20.94
C SER A 291 -18.78 3.96 20.60
N VAL A 292 -18.40 3.40 19.43
CA VAL A 292 -17.01 3.48 18.93
C VAL A 292 -16.60 4.92 18.67
N ARG A 293 -17.44 5.68 17.97
CA ARG A 293 -17.18 7.09 17.63
C ARG A 293 -17.04 7.96 18.88
N ASP A 294 -17.88 7.73 19.89
CA ASP A 294 -17.83 8.45 21.19
C ASP A 294 -16.51 8.20 21.95
N VAL A 295 -15.88 7.04 21.76
CA VAL A 295 -14.60 6.70 22.40
C VAL A 295 -13.41 7.13 21.54
N ALA A 296 -13.46 6.89 20.23
CA ALA A 296 -12.39 7.17 19.30
C ALA A 296 -12.18 8.68 19.09
N GLY A 297 -13.29 9.44 18.92
CA GLY A 297 -13.18 10.81 18.40
C GLY A 297 -12.44 10.81 17.07
N ASP A 298 -11.45 11.69 16.93
CA ASP A 298 -10.57 11.77 15.76
C ASP A 298 -9.22 11.03 15.95
N LYS A 299 -9.10 10.19 16.97
CA LYS A 299 -7.85 9.48 17.28
C LYS A 299 -7.64 8.30 16.33
N PRO A 300 -6.42 8.07 15.83
CA PRO A 300 -6.08 6.90 15.06
C PRO A 300 -6.05 5.62 15.91
N GLY A 301 -6.02 4.45 15.25
CA GLY A 301 -5.89 3.16 15.93
C GLY A 301 -7.19 2.58 16.48
N TYR A 302 -8.33 3.15 16.11
CA TYR A 302 -9.65 2.60 16.44
C TYR A 302 -10.27 1.92 15.23
N GLY A 303 -11.06 0.88 15.47
CA GLY A 303 -11.68 0.13 14.39
C GLY A 303 -12.91 -0.67 14.79
N ILE A 304 -13.52 -1.26 13.78
CA ILE A 304 -14.68 -2.13 13.92
C ILE A 304 -14.49 -3.43 13.16
N LEU A 305 -15.10 -4.51 13.67
CA LEU A 305 -15.48 -5.67 12.87
C LEU A 305 -16.99 -5.63 12.71
N CYS A 306 -17.46 -5.53 11.48
CA CYS A 306 -18.88 -5.46 11.14
C CYS A 306 -19.14 -6.15 9.80
N GLU A 307 -20.27 -6.83 9.67
CA GLU A 307 -20.66 -7.58 8.47
C GLU A 307 -21.86 -6.94 7.75
N PRO A 308 -22.03 -7.16 6.42
CA PRO A 308 -23.03 -6.45 5.64
C PRO A 308 -24.45 -7.01 5.77
N ARG A 309 -24.64 -8.25 6.26
CA ARG A 309 -25.97 -8.90 6.29
C ARG A 309 -26.93 -8.22 7.26
N LEU A 310 -26.45 -7.93 8.48
CA LEU A 310 -27.23 -7.28 9.55
C LEU A 310 -26.70 -5.90 9.92
N GLY A 311 -25.47 -5.54 9.50
CA GLY A 311 -24.78 -4.31 9.85
C GLY A 311 -24.50 -3.35 8.67
N ARG A 312 -25.23 -3.48 7.56
CA ARG A 312 -24.98 -2.72 6.34
C ARG A 312 -24.98 -1.20 6.57
N ASP A 313 -25.95 -0.71 7.32
CA ASP A 313 -26.11 0.73 7.53
C ASP A 313 -25.00 1.27 8.47
N ALA A 314 -24.57 0.47 9.46
CA ALA A 314 -23.40 0.76 10.27
C ALA A 314 -22.10 0.80 9.44
N LEU A 315 -21.92 -0.11 8.48
CA LEU A 315 -20.78 -0.08 7.56
C LEU A 315 -20.76 1.17 6.69
N TYR A 316 -21.91 1.57 6.13
CA TYR A 316 -22.00 2.81 5.36
C TYR A 316 -21.71 4.04 6.21
N ALA A 317 -22.21 4.07 7.44
CA ALA A 317 -21.95 5.17 8.36
C ALA A 317 -20.49 5.21 8.86
N ALA A 318 -19.76 4.09 8.81
CA ALA A 318 -18.35 4.02 9.17
C ALA A 318 -17.40 4.45 8.03
N ALA A 319 -17.88 4.45 6.78
CA ALA A 319 -17.07 4.81 5.63
C ALA A 319 -16.56 6.26 5.73
N GLY A 320 -15.29 6.49 5.41
CA GLY A 320 -14.65 7.81 5.44
C GLY A 320 -14.43 8.42 6.83
N THR A 321 -14.62 7.66 7.92
CA THR A 321 -14.42 8.13 9.30
C THR A 321 -13.01 7.95 9.85
N GLY A 322 -12.08 7.37 9.07
CA GLY A 322 -10.74 7.05 9.54
C GLY A 322 -10.65 5.82 10.44
N LEU A 323 -11.76 5.10 10.68
CA LEU A 323 -11.77 3.84 11.41
C LEU A 323 -11.18 2.71 10.55
N TRP A 324 -10.44 1.82 11.18
CA TRP A 324 -10.09 0.53 10.58
C TRP A 324 -11.35 -0.36 10.50
N ILE A 325 -11.66 -0.91 9.33
CA ILE A 325 -12.89 -1.67 9.08
C ILE A 325 -12.57 -3.07 8.59
N GLY A 326 -12.78 -4.07 9.45
CA GLY A 326 -12.68 -5.47 9.07
C GLY A 326 -14.08 -6.05 8.80
N ARG A 327 -14.21 -6.82 7.70
CA ARG A 327 -15.46 -7.45 7.28
C ARG A 327 -15.30 -8.96 7.20
N PRO A 328 -16.05 -9.74 8.00
CA PRO A 328 -16.02 -11.19 7.95
C PRO A 328 -16.66 -11.74 6.67
N VAL A 329 -16.11 -12.83 6.17
CA VAL A 329 -16.59 -13.54 4.99
C VAL A 329 -16.99 -14.99 5.27
N GLU A 330 -16.65 -15.51 6.44
CA GLU A 330 -17.00 -16.87 6.85
C GLU A 330 -18.49 -17.03 7.13
N LEU A 331 -19.04 -18.20 6.81
CA LEU A 331 -20.33 -18.64 7.33
C LEU A 331 -20.16 -18.98 8.82
N PRO A 332 -20.89 -18.29 9.72
CA PRO A 332 -20.72 -18.47 11.15
C PRO A 332 -20.83 -19.93 11.60
N GLY A 333 -19.84 -20.39 12.38
CA GLY A 333 -19.80 -21.73 12.95
C GLY A 333 -19.53 -22.87 11.98
N SER A 334 -19.27 -22.59 10.69
CA SER A 334 -18.99 -23.64 9.71
C SER A 334 -17.67 -24.36 10.00
N ARG A 335 -17.70 -25.69 9.98
CA ARG A 335 -16.53 -26.56 10.04
C ARG A 335 -16.83 -27.84 9.24
N PRO A 336 -16.13 -28.08 8.10
CA PRO A 336 -15.07 -27.25 7.54
C PRO A 336 -15.54 -25.84 7.18
N LEU A 337 -14.57 -24.90 7.08
CA LEU A 337 -14.81 -23.51 6.76
C LEU A 337 -15.61 -23.36 5.44
N ARG A 338 -16.67 -22.57 5.50
CA ARG A 338 -17.47 -22.16 4.32
C ARG A 338 -17.60 -20.65 4.31
N LEU A 339 -17.74 -20.07 3.11
CA LEU A 339 -17.82 -18.62 2.95
C LEU A 339 -19.26 -18.18 2.70
N GLU A 340 -19.71 -17.17 3.45
CA GLU A 340 -21.04 -16.54 3.29
C GLU A 340 -21.14 -15.78 1.96
N ILE A 341 -20.01 -15.28 1.43
CA ILE A 341 -19.94 -14.60 0.14
C ILE A 341 -20.06 -15.54 -1.07
N GLY A 342 -20.10 -16.86 -0.83
CA GLY A 342 -20.19 -17.87 -1.88
C GLY A 342 -18.85 -18.22 -2.54
N PRO A 343 -18.87 -19.02 -3.62
CA PRO A 343 -17.65 -19.56 -4.23
C PRO A 343 -16.90 -18.58 -5.13
N ASP A 344 -17.56 -17.53 -5.62
CA ASP A 344 -16.98 -16.54 -6.53
C ASP A 344 -16.34 -15.38 -5.76
N ILE A 345 -15.25 -15.72 -5.07
CA ILE A 345 -14.56 -14.83 -4.13
C ILE A 345 -14.10 -13.55 -4.80
N GLY A 346 -13.41 -13.67 -5.94
CA GLY A 346 -12.79 -12.52 -6.62
C GLY A 346 -13.80 -11.45 -7.01
N SER A 347 -14.91 -11.83 -7.66
CA SER A 347 -15.97 -10.90 -8.07
C SER A 347 -16.67 -10.25 -6.89
N LYS A 348 -16.86 -11.00 -5.79
CA LYS A 348 -17.50 -10.45 -4.59
C LYS A 348 -16.63 -9.45 -3.85
N LEU A 349 -15.34 -9.71 -3.77
CA LEU A 349 -14.38 -8.79 -3.16
C LEU A 349 -14.13 -7.54 -4.01
N ALA A 350 -14.30 -7.61 -5.33
CA ALA A 350 -14.17 -6.46 -6.22
C ALA A 350 -15.19 -5.32 -5.94
N GLU A 351 -16.29 -5.63 -5.25
CA GLU A 351 -17.29 -4.63 -4.82
C GLU A 351 -16.89 -3.89 -3.54
N TRP A 352 -15.77 -4.27 -2.89
CA TRP A 352 -15.40 -3.72 -1.59
C TRP A 352 -14.52 -2.47 -1.73
N PRO A 353 -14.72 -1.46 -0.87
CA PRO A 353 -13.75 -0.37 -0.73
C PRO A 353 -12.37 -0.92 -0.36
N VAL A 354 -11.32 -0.37 -0.99
CA VAL A 354 -9.93 -0.86 -0.80
C VAL A 354 -9.38 -0.64 0.60
N GLU A 355 -9.99 0.25 1.38
CA GLU A 355 -9.67 0.48 2.79
C GLU A 355 -10.28 -0.56 3.74
N HIS A 356 -11.15 -1.46 3.24
CA HIS A 356 -11.70 -2.54 4.05
C HIS A 356 -10.78 -3.76 4.08
N VAL A 357 -10.77 -4.44 5.22
CA VAL A 357 -9.96 -5.64 5.47
C VAL A 357 -10.85 -6.88 5.40
N VAL A 358 -10.46 -7.86 4.60
CA VAL A 358 -11.12 -9.16 4.52
C VAL A 358 -10.77 -9.97 5.75
N LYS A 359 -11.74 -10.28 6.60
CA LYS A 359 -11.53 -11.09 7.80
C LYS A 359 -12.14 -12.47 7.62
N VAL A 360 -11.43 -13.52 7.99
CA VAL A 360 -11.98 -14.87 8.06
C VAL A 360 -11.62 -15.52 9.39
N LEU A 361 -12.61 -16.21 9.99
CA LEU A 361 -12.42 -17.05 11.18
C LEU A 361 -12.38 -18.52 10.76
N CYS A 362 -11.38 -19.25 11.23
CA CYS A 362 -11.24 -20.68 11.03
C CYS A 362 -10.98 -21.42 12.36
N PHE A 363 -11.72 -22.50 12.60
CA PHE A 363 -11.42 -23.46 13.66
C PHE A 363 -10.38 -24.45 13.11
N TYR A 364 -9.12 -24.24 13.44
CA TYR A 364 -8.00 -24.99 12.89
C TYR A 364 -7.00 -25.41 13.97
N HIS A 365 -6.57 -26.66 13.93
CA HIS A 365 -5.56 -27.20 14.84
C HIS A 365 -4.58 -28.11 14.09
N PRO A 366 -3.27 -28.15 14.44
CA PRO A 366 -2.29 -29.02 13.78
C PRO A 366 -2.65 -30.50 13.82
N ASP A 367 -3.29 -30.95 14.90
CA ASP A 367 -3.68 -32.35 15.14
C ASP A 367 -5.09 -32.67 14.58
N ASP A 368 -5.70 -31.78 13.81
CA ASP A 368 -6.98 -32.03 13.15
C ASP A 368 -6.84 -33.06 12.03
N ASP A 369 -7.97 -33.64 11.60
CA ASP A 369 -8.01 -34.57 10.48
C ASP A 369 -7.36 -33.95 9.23
N ALA A 370 -6.56 -34.75 8.50
CA ALA A 370 -5.81 -34.26 7.36
C ALA A 370 -6.69 -33.70 6.25
N ALA A 371 -7.82 -34.35 5.94
CA ALA A 371 -8.75 -33.91 4.92
C ALA A 371 -9.49 -32.64 5.35
N MET A 372 -9.79 -32.48 6.65
CA MET A 372 -10.35 -31.28 7.23
C MET A 372 -9.39 -30.10 7.07
N LYS A 373 -8.11 -30.30 7.39
CA LYS A 373 -7.08 -29.26 7.24
C LYS A 373 -6.93 -28.83 5.79
N GLU A 374 -6.81 -29.79 4.87
CA GLU A 374 -6.63 -29.53 3.44
C GLU A 374 -7.80 -28.72 2.85
N ASP A 375 -9.05 -29.08 3.15
CA ASP A 375 -10.25 -28.36 2.68
C ASP A 375 -10.28 -26.92 3.21
N GLN A 376 -9.91 -26.70 4.48
CA GLN A 376 -9.86 -25.37 5.07
C GLN A 376 -8.67 -24.53 4.55
N GLU A 377 -7.51 -25.14 4.40
CA GLU A 377 -6.31 -24.50 3.84
C GLU A 377 -6.55 -24.05 2.39
N GLU A 378 -7.17 -24.89 1.55
CA GLU A 378 -7.53 -24.51 0.19
C GLU A 378 -8.50 -23.32 0.14
N THR A 379 -9.52 -23.35 1.01
CA THR A 379 -10.49 -22.25 1.10
C THR A 379 -9.82 -20.94 1.53
N ILE A 380 -8.94 -20.98 2.54
CA ILE A 380 -8.22 -19.80 3.05
C ILE A 380 -7.24 -19.27 1.99
N LYS A 381 -6.52 -20.17 1.30
CA LYS A 381 -5.59 -19.78 0.24
C LYS A 381 -6.32 -19.05 -0.90
N ARG A 382 -7.42 -19.61 -1.39
CA ARG A 382 -8.24 -18.96 -2.43
C ARG A 382 -8.78 -17.60 -1.98
N LEU A 383 -9.13 -17.47 -0.70
CA LEU A 383 -9.58 -16.20 -0.13
C LEU A 383 -8.45 -15.17 -0.06
N ALA A 384 -7.26 -15.58 0.39
CA ALA A 384 -6.08 -14.73 0.44
C ALA A 384 -5.67 -14.25 -0.96
N ASP A 385 -5.65 -15.16 -1.95
CA ASP A 385 -5.37 -14.82 -3.35
C ASP A 385 -6.42 -13.84 -3.90
N GLY A 386 -7.71 -14.04 -3.58
CA GLY A 386 -8.80 -13.15 -3.97
C GLY A 386 -8.71 -11.77 -3.33
N ALA A 387 -8.35 -11.68 -2.05
CA ALA A 387 -8.13 -10.41 -1.35
C ALA A 387 -6.96 -9.65 -1.98
N ARG A 388 -5.82 -10.32 -2.21
CA ARG A 388 -4.64 -9.77 -2.87
C ARG A 388 -4.95 -9.23 -4.26
N ALA A 389 -5.66 -10.00 -5.09
CA ALA A 389 -6.05 -9.60 -6.45
C ALA A 389 -6.94 -8.34 -6.46
N ASN A 390 -7.71 -8.11 -5.40
CA ASN A 390 -8.56 -6.94 -5.24
C ASN A 390 -7.93 -5.82 -4.38
N ARG A 391 -6.64 -5.93 -4.04
CA ARG A 391 -5.91 -4.94 -3.23
C ARG A 391 -6.52 -4.71 -1.86
N LEU A 392 -7.08 -5.76 -1.25
CA LEU A 392 -7.64 -5.75 0.09
C LEU A 392 -6.68 -6.41 1.07
N GLU A 393 -6.52 -5.82 2.25
CA GLU A 393 -5.81 -6.47 3.34
C GLU A 393 -6.57 -7.70 3.84
N PHE A 394 -5.85 -8.67 4.36
CA PHE A 394 -6.37 -9.94 4.82
C PHE A 394 -6.05 -10.18 6.29
N LEU A 395 -7.09 -10.42 7.10
CA LEU A 395 -6.98 -10.79 8.50
C LEU A 395 -7.42 -12.25 8.68
N LEU A 396 -6.51 -13.10 9.15
CA LEU A 396 -6.79 -14.49 9.47
C LEU A 396 -6.98 -14.67 10.97
N GLU A 397 -8.21 -15.03 11.36
CA GLU A 397 -8.56 -15.37 12.75
C GLU A 397 -8.55 -16.88 12.93
N ILE A 398 -7.73 -17.37 13.87
CA ILE A 398 -7.62 -18.80 14.18
C ILE A 398 -8.03 -19.06 15.62
N ILE A 399 -8.91 -20.06 15.82
CA ILE A 399 -9.36 -20.52 17.12
C ILE A 399 -9.05 -22.01 17.28
N PRO A 400 -7.84 -22.40 17.69
CA PRO A 400 -7.43 -23.80 17.84
C PRO A 400 -8.07 -24.47 19.05
N SER A 401 -8.33 -23.74 20.15
CA SER A 401 -8.88 -24.30 21.39
C SER A 401 -10.28 -24.90 21.24
N LYS A 402 -11.03 -24.54 20.18
CA LYS A 402 -12.33 -25.14 19.84
C LYS A 402 -12.20 -26.50 19.15
N VAL A 403 -10.99 -26.89 18.75
CA VAL A 403 -10.71 -28.15 18.05
C VAL A 403 -10.01 -29.14 18.98
N ALA A 404 -8.90 -28.73 19.62
CA ALA A 404 -8.13 -29.57 20.54
C ALA A 404 -7.40 -28.73 21.60
N ALA A 405 -6.76 -29.42 22.53
CA ALA A 405 -5.94 -28.76 23.57
C ALA A 405 -4.70 -28.12 22.96
N CYS A 406 -4.41 -26.89 23.39
CA CYS A 406 -3.26 -26.12 22.91
C CYS A 406 -2.11 -26.14 23.90
N ASP A 407 -0.89 -26.19 23.36
CA ASP A 407 0.37 -25.99 24.08
C ASP A 407 1.04 -24.67 23.63
N ASP A 408 2.23 -24.37 24.18
CA ASP A 408 2.99 -23.16 23.83
C ASP A 408 3.48 -23.10 22.38
N GLN A 409 3.45 -24.20 21.64
CA GLN A 409 3.89 -24.30 20.24
C GLN A 409 2.72 -24.34 19.24
N THR A 410 1.51 -24.57 19.70
CA THR A 410 0.36 -24.82 18.82
C THR A 410 0.12 -23.66 17.85
N THR A 411 0.06 -22.43 18.36
CA THR A 411 -0.16 -21.24 17.53
C THR A 411 1.00 -21.00 16.55
N ALA A 412 2.23 -21.18 16.98
CA ALA A 412 3.40 -21.03 16.11
C ALA A 412 3.39 -22.04 14.95
N LYS A 413 3.06 -23.31 15.21
CA LYS A 413 2.92 -24.35 14.18
C LYS A 413 1.82 -24.01 13.15
N ILE A 414 0.72 -23.41 13.61
CA ILE A 414 -0.36 -22.96 12.73
C ILE A 414 0.13 -21.85 11.81
N ILE A 415 0.79 -20.84 12.39
CA ILE A 415 1.36 -19.70 11.63
C ILE A 415 2.36 -20.20 10.59
N GLU A 416 3.29 -21.07 10.99
CA GLU A 416 4.27 -21.69 10.09
C GLU A 416 3.59 -22.40 8.93
N ARG A 417 2.57 -23.22 9.22
CA ARG A 417 1.82 -23.96 8.22
C ARG A 417 1.16 -23.07 7.18
N PHE A 418 0.54 -21.96 7.59
CA PHE A 418 -0.08 -21.03 6.64
C PHE A 418 0.95 -20.33 5.76
N TYR A 419 2.10 -19.94 6.29
CA TYR A 419 3.20 -19.40 5.48
C TYR A 419 3.77 -20.45 4.50
N GLU A 420 3.94 -21.71 4.92
CA GLU A 420 4.41 -22.80 4.05
C GLU A 420 3.52 -23.03 2.82
N ILE A 421 2.20 -22.90 2.98
CA ILE A 421 1.25 -23.04 1.86
C ILE A 421 1.08 -21.74 1.06
N GLY A 422 1.84 -20.69 1.36
CA GLY A 422 1.84 -19.41 0.64
C GLY A 422 0.72 -18.46 1.03
N VAL A 423 0.17 -18.56 2.24
CA VAL A 423 -0.79 -17.61 2.81
C VAL A 423 -0.04 -16.65 3.73
N TYR A 424 -0.03 -15.37 3.36
CA TYR A 424 0.61 -14.26 4.07
C TYR A 424 -0.46 -13.26 4.54
N PRO A 425 -1.05 -13.47 5.73
CA PRO A 425 -2.03 -12.53 6.27
C PRO A 425 -1.38 -11.19 6.62
N ASP A 426 -2.04 -10.09 6.28
CA ASP A 426 -1.61 -8.78 6.74
C ASP A 426 -1.77 -8.64 8.26
N TRP A 427 -2.80 -9.30 8.80
CA TRP A 427 -3.14 -9.32 10.21
C TRP A 427 -3.43 -10.73 10.69
N TRP A 428 -2.95 -11.05 11.89
CA TRP A 428 -3.39 -12.23 12.63
C TRP A 428 -4.36 -11.82 13.74
N LYS A 429 -5.44 -12.57 13.93
CA LYS A 429 -6.30 -12.46 15.09
C LYS A 429 -6.24 -13.77 15.87
N LEU A 430 -5.67 -13.74 17.07
CA LEU A 430 -5.29 -14.93 17.83
C LEU A 430 -5.95 -14.97 19.20
N GLU A 431 -6.15 -16.19 19.70
CA GLU A 431 -6.62 -16.41 21.07
C GLU A 431 -5.60 -15.89 22.10
N PRO A 432 -6.07 -15.43 23.26
CA PRO A 432 -5.19 -15.12 24.38
C PRO A 432 -4.33 -16.33 24.76
N MET A 433 -3.03 -16.19 24.68
CA MET A 433 -2.09 -17.21 25.14
C MET A 433 -1.65 -16.91 26.57
N LYS A 434 -1.64 -17.94 27.44
CA LYS A 434 -1.37 -17.78 28.89
C LYS A 434 0.10 -17.54 29.19
N SER A 435 1.01 -18.08 28.36
CA SER A 435 2.44 -17.99 28.61
C SER A 435 3.12 -16.96 27.69
N ASP A 436 4.12 -16.27 28.23
CA ASP A 436 5.00 -15.40 27.45
C ASP A 436 5.76 -16.18 26.36
N ALA A 437 6.09 -17.45 26.62
CA ALA A 437 6.76 -18.33 25.66
C ALA A 437 5.90 -18.57 24.41
N ALA A 438 4.60 -18.82 24.57
CA ALA A 438 3.68 -19.02 23.45
C ALA A 438 3.60 -17.76 22.54
N TRP A 439 3.50 -16.59 23.15
CA TRP A 439 3.52 -15.33 22.40
C TRP A 439 4.83 -15.12 21.65
N ARG A 440 5.97 -15.40 22.32
CA ARG A 440 7.29 -15.28 21.68
C ARG A 440 7.41 -16.21 20.48
N HIS A 441 7.03 -17.50 20.63
CA HIS A 441 7.07 -18.45 19.52
C HIS A 441 6.22 -18.00 18.33
N ALA A 442 5.00 -17.49 18.59
CA ALA A 442 4.13 -16.96 17.53
C ALA A 442 4.74 -15.73 16.84
N CYS A 443 5.23 -14.76 17.61
CA CYS A 443 5.85 -13.54 17.07
C CYS A 443 7.14 -13.84 16.28
N ASP A 444 8.01 -14.73 16.79
CA ASP A 444 9.24 -15.13 16.11
C ASP A 444 8.95 -15.84 14.79
N MET A 445 7.87 -16.65 14.76
CA MET A 445 7.44 -17.34 13.54
C MET A 445 6.96 -16.35 12.47
N ILE A 446 6.15 -15.36 12.86
CA ILE A 446 5.72 -14.30 11.95
C ILE A 446 6.94 -13.52 11.44
N ALA A 447 7.79 -13.03 12.34
CA ALA A 447 8.95 -12.22 11.96
C ALA A 447 9.93 -12.95 11.02
N ARG A 448 10.03 -14.28 11.14
CA ARG A 448 10.86 -15.13 10.28
C ARG A 448 10.32 -15.23 8.86
N HIS A 449 9.01 -15.40 8.71
CA HIS A 449 8.37 -15.67 7.41
C HIS A 449 7.85 -14.42 6.73
N ASP A 450 7.37 -13.44 7.49
CA ASP A 450 6.81 -12.20 6.98
C ASP A 450 7.18 -11.01 7.89
N PRO A 451 8.38 -10.42 7.71
CA PRO A 451 8.82 -9.26 8.47
C PRO A 451 7.94 -8.02 8.22
N TYR A 452 7.10 -8.06 7.19
CA TYR A 452 6.18 -6.97 6.84
C TYR A 452 4.75 -7.21 7.32
N CYS A 453 4.46 -8.30 8.06
CA CYS A 453 3.16 -8.50 8.71
C CYS A 453 2.83 -7.28 9.58
N ARG A 454 1.60 -6.75 9.47
CA ARG A 454 1.18 -5.59 10.27
C ARG A 454 1.11 -5.90 11.77
N GLY A 455 0.77 -7.15 12.10
CA GLY A 455 0.80 -7.62 13.48
C GLY A 455 -0.39 -8.49 13.89
N ILE A 456 -0.53 -8.61 15.21
CA ILE A 456 -1.52 -9.47 15.85
C ILE A 456 -2.52 -8.60 16.61
N VAL A 457 -3.81 -8.96 16.52
CA VAL A 457 -4.86 -8.46 17.42
C VAL A 457 -5.40 -9.62 18.27
N VAL A 458 -5.54 -9.37 19.58
CA VAL A 458 -6.02 -10.37 20.53
C VAL A 458 -7.54 -10.47 20.49
N LEU A 459 -8.10 -11.68 20.41
CA LEU A 459 -9.55 -11.90 20.46
C LEU A 459 -10.07 -12.09 21.90
N GLY A 460 -11.37 -11.85 22.12
CA GLY A 460 -11.94 -11.80 23.49
C GLY A 460 -12.52 -13.10 24.04
N LEU A 461 -12.82 -14.11 23.24
CA LEU A 461 -13.34 -15.47 23.58
C LEU A 461 -14.46 -15.54 24.63
N GLU A 462 -15.30 -14.53 24.82
CA GLU A 462 -16.29 -14.46 25.91
C GLU A 462 -15.68 -14.58 27.33
N ALA A 463 -14.36 -14.38 27.44
CA ALA A 463 -13.70 -14.45 28.74
C ALA A 463 -14.26 -13.38 29.69
N PRO A 464 -14.35 -13.68 30.98
CA PRO A 464 -14.61 -12.65 31.98
C PRO A 464 -13.61 -11.51 31.87
N GLU A 465 -14.05 -10.29 32.14
CA GLU A 465 -13.21 -9.09 31.99
C GLU A 465 -11.84 -9.22 32.67
N ALA A 466 -11.82 -9.81 33.89
CA ALA A 466 -10.57 -10.02 34.62
C ALA A 466 -9.57 -10.95 33.90
N GLU A 467 -10.05 -11.98 33.20
CA GLU A 467 -9.19 -12.87 32.43
C GLU A 467 -8.66 -12.17 31.15
N LEU A 468 -9.50 -11.35 30.52
CA LEU A 468 -9.11 -10.56 29.37
C LEU A 468 -8.04 -9.53 29.74
N VAL A 469 -8.21 -8.84 30.88
CA VAL A 469 -7.22 -7.89 31.43
C VAL A 469 -5.88 -8.60 31.68
N ALA A 470 -5.91 -9.76 32.32
CA ALA A 470 -4.69 -10.55 32.56
C ALA A 470 -4.01 -10.99 31.26
N SER A 471 -4.80 -11.30 30.22
CA SER A 471 -4.25 -11.66 28.90
C SER A 471 -3.57 -10.48 28.22
N PHE A 472 -4.10 -9.26 28.37
CA PHE A 472 -3.49 -8.06 27.83
C PHE A 472 -2.11 -7.77 28.45
N GLU A 473 -1.94 -8.01 29.76
CA GLU A 473 -0.65 -7.81 30.44
C GLU A 473 0.46 -8.73 29.90
N VAL A 474 0.12 -9.91 29.39
CA VAL A 474 1.09 -10.81 28.75
C VAL A 474 1.31 -10.42 27.29
N ALA A 475 0.24 -10.25 26.54
CA ALA A 475 0.28 -9.95 25.10
C ALA A 475 0.97 -8.60 24.78
N ALA A 476 0.72 -7.58 25.60
CA ALA A 476 1.25 -6.23 25.41
C ALA A 476 2.79 -6.13 25.52
N LYS A 477 3.48 -7.17 26.04
CA LYS A 477 4.95 -7.23 26.08
C LYS A 477 5.59 -7.44 24.71
N HIS A 478 4.80 -7.92 23.76
CA HIS A 478 5.27 -8.26 22.43
C HIS A 478 4.88 -7.16 21.43
N GLU A 479 5.87 -6.55 20.80
CA GLU A 479 5.68 -5.43 19.86
C GLU A 479 4.81 -5.80 18.66
N MET A 480 4.91 -7.05 18.19
CA MET A 480 4.08 -7.59 17.10
C MET A 480 2.58 -7.62 17.43
N VAL A 481 2.22 -7.65 18.72
CA VAL A 481 0.80 -7.58 19.15
C VAL A 481 0.38 -6.12 19.18
N ARG A 482 -0.42 -5.70 18.23
CA ARG A 482 -0.82 -4.31 18.02
C ARG A 482 -2.05 -3.89 18.82
N GLY A 483 -2.78 -4.83 19.41
CA GLY A 483 -4.00 -4.48 20.15
C GLY A 483 -4.97 -5.63 20.28
N PHE A 484 -6.24 -5.29 20.31
CA PHE A 484 -7.32 -6.24 20.52
C PHE A 484 -8.49 -6.03 19.56
N ALA A 485 -9.27 -7.11 19.34
CA ALA A 485 -10.55 -7.08 18.64
C ALA A 485 -11.59 -7.86 19.48
N VAL A 486 -12.33 -7.14 20.32
CA VAL A 486 -13.24 -7.69 21.34
C VAL A 486 -14.68 -7.26 21.06
N GLY A 487 -15.62 -8.14 21.25
CA GLY A 487 -17.04 -7.90 20.96
C GLY A 487 -17.96 -8.14 22.13
N ARG A 488 -18.32 -9.39 22.41
CA ARG A 488 -19.38 -9.79 23.35
C ARG A 488 -19.19 -9.24 24.77
N THR A 489 -17.98 -9.16 25.25
CA THR A 489 -17.64 -8.53 26.56
C THR A 489 -18.15 -7.09 26.63
N ILE A 490 -18.19 -6.38 25.51
CA ILE A 490 -18.68 -5.00 25.44
C ILE A 490 -20.20 -4.97 25.32
N PHE A 491 -20.77 -5.72 24.36
CA PHE A 491 -22.15 -5.52 23.96
C PHE A 491 -23.19 -6.53 24.47
N ALA A 492 -22.81 -7.77 24.87
CA ALA A 492 -23.79 -8.85 25.04
C ALA A 492 -24.90 -8.53 26.06
N GLY A 493 -24.56 -8.03 27.26
CA GLY A 493 -25.56 -7.61 28.25
C GLY A 493 -26.41 -6.44 27.78
N VAL A 494 -25.75 -5.44 27.15
CA VAL A 494 -26.43 -4.24 26.62
C VAL A 494 -27.41 -4.61 25.50
N ALA A 495 -27.00 -5.53 24.61
CA ALA A 495 -27.85 -6.03 23.52
C ALA A 495 -29.13 -6.68 24.08
N ARG A 496 -29.00 -7.51 25.11
CA ARG A 496 -30.14 -8.16 25.78
C ARG A 496 -31.11 -7.13 26.34
N ASP A 497 -30.62 -6.17 27.12
CA ASP A 497 -31.45 -5.15 27.75
C ASP A 497 -32.11 -4.22 26.73
N TRP A 498 -31.38 -3.83 25.70
CA TRP A 498 -31.92 -2.97 24.65
C TRP A 498 -32.96 -3.68 23.77
N LEU A 499 -32.69 -4.92 23.36
CA LEU A 499 -33.65 -5.73 22.60
C LEU A 499 -34.92 -5.98 23.40
N ALA A 500 -34.80 -6.24 24.69
CA ALA A 500 -35.93 -6.40 25.60
C ALA A 500 -36.71 -5.10 25.89
N GLY A 501 -36.19 -3.95 25.47
CA GLY A 501 -36.80 -2.64 25.73
C GLY A 501 -36.59 -2.13 27.16
N ASN A 502 -35.65 -2.69 27.90
CA ASN A 502 -35.30 -2.29 29.26
C ASN A 502 -34.50 -0.98 29.31
N ILE A 503 -33.76 -0.67 28.26
CA ILE A 503 -32.95 0.54 28.13
C ILE A 503 -33.19 1.21 26.76
N ASP A 504 -33.01 2.50 26.70
CA ASP A 504 -33.09 3.29 25.47
C ASP A 504 -31.75 3.32 24.69
N ASP A 505 -31.79 3.91 23.50
CA ASP A 505 -30.64 4.01 22.60
C ASP A 505 -29.44 4.73 23.25
N GLN A 506 -29.70 5.84 23.95
CA GLN A 506 -28.63 6.64 24.55
C GLN A 506 -27.98 5.89 25.73
N THR A 507 -28.75 5.20 26.52
CA THR A 507 -28.25 4.34 27.61
C THR A 507 -27.41 3.20 27.04
N ALA A 508 -27.88 2.55 25.97
CA ALA A 508 -27.13 1.47 25.31
C ALA A 508 -25.77 1.98 24.78
N VAL A 509 -25.75 3.10 24.07
CA VAL A 509 -24.51 3.72 23.58
C VAL A 509 -23.57 4.06 24.73
N THR A 510 -24.08 4.69 25.79
CA THR A 510 -23.26 5.08 26.96
C THR A 510 -22.62 3.87 27.64
N GLN A 511 -23.41 2.82 27.91
CA GLN A 511 -22.89 1.60 28.56
C GLN A 511 -21.84 0.87 27.70
N MET A 512 -22.07 0.78 26.38
CA MET A 512 -21.07 0.17 25.47
C MET A 512 -19.80 1.03 25.40
N ALA A 513 -19.94 2.36 25.30
CA ALA A 513 -18.80 3.27 25.27
C ALA A 513 -17.97 3.21 26.56
N GLU A 514 -18.60 3.11 27.72
CA GLU A 514 -17.90 2.94 29.02
C GLU A 514 -17.08 1.66 29.06
N LYS A 515 -17.68 0.53 28.72
CA LYS A 515 -16.98 -0.77 28.67
C LYS A 515 -15.84 -0.78 27.65
N TYR A 516 -16.09 -0.21 26.47
CA TYR A 516 -15.07 -0.14 25.42
C TYR A 516 -13.90 0.76 25.85
N ARG A 517 -14.18 1.91 26.43
CA ARG A 517 -13.17 2.84 26.98
C ARG A 517 -12.34 2.18 28.09
N ALA A 518 -12.97 1.40 28.95
CA ALA A 518 -12.27 0.65 30.00
C ALA A 518 -11.26 -0.34 29.40
N LEU A 519 -11.64 -1.10 28.38
CA LEU A 519 -10.72 -2.02 27.69
C LEU A 519 -9.58 -1.27 26.98
N CYS A 520 -9.87 -0.14 26.30
CA CYS A 520 -8.83 0.69 25.70
C CYS A 520 -7.83 1.18 26.75
N THR A 521 -8.32 1.70 27.87
CA THR A 521 -7.47 2.19 28.97
C THR A 521 -6.62 1.05 29.56
N THR A 522 -7.19 -0.13 29.71
CA THR A 522 -6.47 -1.32 30.19
C THR A 522 -5.36 -1.74 29.26
N TRP A 523 -5.65 -1.79 27.95
CA TRP A 523 -4.63 -2.08 26.94
C TRP A 523 -3.49 -1.05 26.96
N ASP A 524 -3.83 0.24 26.97
CA ASP A 524 -2.84 1.32 27.00
C ASP A 524 -1.95 1.26 28.23
N ALA A 525 -2.53 0.94 29.39
CA ALA A 525 -1.79 0.77 30.63
C ALA A 525 -0.84 -0.45 30.58
N ALA A 526 -1.29 -1.58 30.01
CA ALA A 526 -0.48 -2.77 29.81
C ALA A 526 0.70 -2.49 28.85
N ARG A 527 0.44 -1.79 27.74
CA ARG A 527 1.46 -1.41 26.77
C ARG A 527 2.50 -0.46 27.36
N LYS A 528 2.07 0.57 28.09
CA LYS A 528 2.97 1.51 28.76
C LYS A 528 3.84 0.81 29.81
N LYS A 529 3.29 -0.14 30.56
CA LYS A 529 4.03 -0.92 31.58
C LYS A 529 5.11 -1.80 30.95
N SER A 530 4.92 -2.26 29.71
CA SER A 530 5.88 -3.08 28.97
C SER A 530 6.95 -2.28 28.21
N GLY A 531 6.95 -0.94 28.29
CA GLY A 531 7.95 -0.07 27.66
C GLY A 531 7.65 0.30 26.21
N GLY A 532 6.47 -0.01 25.70
CA GLY A 532 5.99 0.45 24.39
C GLY A 532 5.61 1.93 24.42
N ALA A 533 5.81 2.65 23.31
CA ALA A 533 5.27 4.00 23.14
C ALA A 533 3.73 3.93 23.14
N ALA A 534 3.08 4.75 23.95
CA ALA A 534 1.63 4.86 24.02
C ALA A 534 1.12 5.81 22.93
#